data_b2796685162b030b7e255d068105c481
#
_entry.id   b2796685162b030b7e255d068105c481
#
_cell.length_a   1.000
_cell.length_b   1.000
_cell.length_c   1.000
_cell.angle_alpha   90.00
_cell.angle_beta   90.00
_cell.angle_gamma   90.00
#
_symmetry.space_group_name_H-M   'P 1'
#
loop_
_entity.id
_entity.type
_entity.pdbx_description
1 polymer ?
#
loop_
_entity_poly.entity_id
_entity_poly.type
_entity_poly.pdbx_seq_one_letter_code
_entity_poly.pdbx_strand_id
1 'polypeptide(L)'
;GKKTDIVATGFRAANGVCLNPDGTWIVTDQEGHWNPKNRINYVKEGGFYGNMMGYHDIEDSSDTAMEQPLAWITNAFDRSPAELLWVPENGSWGELNGKLLNLSYGYGMVYLVPHEILDGQAQGGLCSFPIDRLPTGIHRGRFHPKSKDLFAAGMFAWAGSQREDGGFYRIRKMENPAYMPTQLEVRNKKLRIRFSDQIPPNGTFAVNTWSL
;
A
#
# COMPACT_ATOMS: atom_id res chain seq x y z
N GLY A 1 17.31 -27.90 13.18
CA GLY A 1 17.87 -27.59 11.89
C GLY A 1 17.68 -26.15 11.54
N LYS A 2 18.60 -25.59 10.79
CA LYS A 2 18.50 -24.22 10.29
C LYS A 2 18.36 -24.31 8.78
N LYS A 3 17.14 -24.11 8.28
CA LYS A 3 16.87 -24.09 6.86
C LYS A 3 16.28 -22.72 6.50
N THR A 4 16.75 -22.14 5.42
CA THR A 4 16.21 -20.92 4.83
C THR A 4 15.72 -21.27 3.44
N ASP A 5 14.48 -20.92 3.14
CA ASP A 5 13.89 -21.13 1.83
C ASP A 5 13.65 -19.75 1.18
N ILE A 6 13.96 -19.64 -0.11
CA ILE A 6 13.63 -18.46 -0.92
C ILE A 6 12.21 -18.67 -1.46
N VAL A 7 11.27 -17.85 -1.00
CA VAL A 7 9.86 -17.96 -1.41
C VAL A 7 9.61 -17.30 -2.77
N ALA A 8 10.25 -16.16 -3.02
CA ALA A 8 10.09 -15.38 -4.24
C ALA A 8 11.34 -14.51 -4.48
N THR A 9 11.52 -14.03 -5.69
CA THR A 9 12.72 -13.28 -6.12
C THR A 9 12.39 -12.00 -6.87
N GLY A 10 13.40 -11.23 -7.25
CA GLY A 10 13.23 -10.04 -8.08
C GLY A 10 12.74 -8.80 -7.34
N PHE A 11 12.86 -8.75 -6.02
CA PHE A 11 12.65 -7.53 -5.25
C PHE A 11 13.88 -6.63 -5.29
N ARG A 12 13.68 -5.33 -5.42
CA ARG A 12 14.77 -4.35 -5.39
C ARG A 12 15.13 -3.92 -3.97
N ALA A 13 14.11 -3.51 -3.21
CA ALA A 13 14.26 -3.03 -1.84
C ALA A 13 12.93 -3.19 -1.10
N ALA A 14 12.55 -4.44 -0.89
CA ALA A 14 11.36 -4.80 -0.13
C ALA A 14 11.47 -4.25 1.30
N ASN A 15 10.54 -3.37 1.68
CA ASN A 15 10.59 -2.69 2.97
C ASN A 15 9.42 -3.08 3.89
N GLY A 16 8.21 -3.07 3.37
CA GLY A 16 7.02 -3.49 4.12
C GLY A 16 6.65 -4.93 3.81
N VAL A 17 6.27 -5.67 4.84
CA VAL A 17 5.71 -7.02 4.71
C VAL A 17 4.48 -7.15 5.58
N CYS A 18 3.42 -7.72 5.04
CA CYS A 18 2.16 -7.93 5.75
C CYS A 18 1.61 -9.32 5.49
N LEU A 19 1.23 -10.01 6.55
CA LEU A 19 0.47 -11.26 6.48
C LEU A 19 -1.01 -10.93 6.27
N ASN A 20 -1.60 -11.53 5.24
CA ASN A 20 -3.02 -11.43 4.98
C ASN A 20 -3.82 -12.36 5.89
N PRO A 21 -5.12 -12.08 6.13
CA PRO A 21 -5.97 -12.96 6.93
C PRO A 21 -6.07 -14.42 6.42
N ASP A 22 -5.87 -14.62 5.12
CA ASP A 22 -5.88 -15.94 4.46
C ASP A 22 -4.52 -16.67 4.51
N GLY A 23 -3.51 -16.08 5.13
CA GLY A 23 -2.17 -16.66 5.24
C GLY A 23 -1.23 -16.32 4.08
N THR A 24 -1.67 -15.57 3.10
CA THR A 24 -0.82 -15.08 2.01
C THR A 24 -0.05 -13.81 2.41
N TRP A 25 0.85 -13.33 1.54
CA TRP A 25 1.72 -12.21 1.85
C TRP A 25 1.57 -11.07 0.86
N ILE A 26 1.63 -9.85 1.37
CA ILE A 26 1.78 -8.63 0.58
C ILE A 26 3.07 -7.92 0.99
N VAL A 27 3.81 -7.44 -0.01
CA VAL A 27 5.12 -6.80 0.19
C VAL A 27 5.20 -5.51 -0.63
N THR A 28 5.68 -4.43 -0.01
CA THR A 28 6.03 -3.21 -0.75
C THR A 28 7.42 -3.32 -1.32
N ASP A 29 7.62 -2.76 -2.52
CA ASP A 29 8.93 -2.71 -3.15
C ASP A 29 9.14 -1.39 -3.89
N GLN A 30 10.39 -1.05 -4.13
CA GLN A 30 10.78 0.19 -4.79
C GLN A 30 11.05 -0.05 -6.28
N GLU A 31 10.94 1.04 -7.06
CA GLU A 31 11.44 1.09 -8.42
C GLU A 31 12.92 0.69 -8.47
N GLY A 32 13.33 0.08 -9.56
CA GLY A 32 14.69 -0.38 -9.74
C GLY A 32 14.99 -0.78 -11.17
N HIS A 33 16.09 -1.46 -11.36
CA HIS A 33 16.44 -1.98 -12.67
C HIS A 33 15.39 -2.98 -13.17
N TRP A 34 14.74 -2.68 -14.28
CA TRP A 34 13.62 -3.41 -14.87
C TRP A 34 12.29 -3.29 -14.12
N ASN A 35 12.27 -2.69 -12.97
CA ASN A 35 11.09 -2.42 -12.15
C ASN A 35 10.73 -0.92 -12.27
N PRO A 36 9.81 -0.52 -13.15
CA PRO A 36 9.69 0.87 -13.61
C PRO A 36 9.15 1.83 -12.54
N LYS A 37 8.43 1.33 -11.54
CA LYS A 37 7.78 2.12 -10.49
C LYS A 37 7.81 1.38 -9.16
N ASN A 38 7.58 2.14 -8.07
CA ASN A 38 7.30 1.54 -6.79
C ASN A 38 6.02 0.69 -6.89
N ARG A 39 5.88 -0.30 -6.02
CA ARG A 39 4.81 -1.27 -6.16
C ARG A 39 4.40 -1.93 -4.83
N ILE A 40 3.17 -2.39 -4.79
CA ILE A 40 2.67 -3.31 -3.78
C ILE A 40 2.46 -4.66 -4.46
N ASN A 41 3.08 -5.70 -3.94
CA ASN A 41 3.07 -7.03 -4.51
C ASN A 41 2.27 -8.00 -3.66
N TYR A 42 1.36 -8.72 -4.28
CA TYR A 42 0.80 -9.95 -3.72
C TYR A 42 1.79 -11.08 -4.01
N VAL A 43 2.36 -11.70 -2.96
CA VAL A 43 3.46 -12.63 -3.13
C VAL A 43 2.96 -14.04 -3.46
N LYS A 44 3.41 -14.58 -4.57
CA LYS A 44 3.22 -15.96 -5.00
C LYS A 44 4.51 -16.75 -4.78
N GLU A 45 4.40 -17.99 -4.35
CA GLU A 45 5.55 -18.90 -4.23
C GLU A 45 6.18 -19.13 -5.60
N GLY A 46 7.52 -18.99 -5.68
CA GLY A 46 8.28 -19.07 -6.92
C GLY A 46 8.18 -17.84 -7.82
N GLY A 47 7.42 -16.79 -7.42
CA GLY A 47 7.24 -15.59 -8.22
C GLY A 47 8.51 -14.76 -8.39
N PHE A 48 8.62 -14.10 -9.54
CA PHE A 48 9.66 -13.12 -9.85
C PHE A 48 9.05 -11.71 -9.97
N TYR A 49 9.63 -10.74 -9.26
CA TYR A 49 9.04 -9.40 -9.10
C TYR A 49 9.79 -8.28 -9.83
N GLY A 50 10.57 -8.62 -10.85
CA GLY A 50 11.01 -7.70 -11.91
C GLY A 50 12.35 -7.00 -11.69
N ASN A 51 12.97 -7.02 -10.52
CA ASN A 51 14.29 -6.39 -10.36
C ASN A 51 15.40 -7.30 -10.87
N MET A 52 16.08 -6.85 -11.92
CA MET A 52 17.12 -7.58 -12.64
C MET A 52 18.54 -7.32 -12.11
N MET A 53 18.73 -6.35 -11.20
CA MET A 53 20.06 -6.02 -10.71
C MET A 53 20.64 -7.20 -9.89
N GLY A 54 21.75 -7.74 -10.34
CA GLY A 54 22.41 -8.90 -9.72
C GLY A 54 21.87 -10.27 -10.14
N TYR A 55 20.85 -10.32 -10.99
CA TYR A 55 20.32 -11.55 -11.54
C TYR A 55 20.83 -11.74 -12.97
N HIS A 56 22.00 -12.31 -13.09
CA HIS A 56 22.61 -12.58 -14.40
C HIS A 56 22.02 -13.80 -15.12
N ASP A 57 21.22 -14.60 -14.42
CA ASP A 57 20.72 -15.89 -14.89
C ASP A 57 19.27 -15.82 -15.41
N ILE A 58 18.66 -14.64 -15.47
CA ILE A 58 17.31 -14.48 -16.01
C ILE A 58 17.40 -14.34 -17.53
N GLU A 59 16.91 -15.34 -18.24
CA GLU A 59 16.86 -15.37 -19.70
C GLU A 59 15.71 -14.54 -20.29
N ASP A 60 14.56 -14.50 -19.59
CA ASP A 60 13.39 -13.75 -20.03
C ASP A 60 13.30 -12.39 -19.32
N SER A 61 13.49 -11.34 -20.11
CA SER A 61 13.38 -9.94 -19.70
C SER A 61 12.14 -9.24 -20.25
N SER A 62 11.16 -9.99 -20.72
CA SER A 62 9.89 -9.44 -21.19
C SER A 62 9.04 -8.90 -20.03
N ASP A 63 8.09 -7.99 -20.31
CA ASP A 63 7.16 -7.48 -19.32
C ASP A 63 6.25 -8.57 -18.72
N THR A 64 6.13 -9.69 -19.43
CA THR A 64 5.35 -10.86 -18.99
C THR A 64 6.13 -11.80 -18.09
N ALA A 65 7.45 -11.64 -17.98
CA ALA A 65 8.29 -12.46 -17.10
C ALA A 65 8.11 -12.17 -15.61
N MET A 66 7.64 -10.97 -15.27
CA MET A 66 7.43 -10.59 -13.88
C MET A 66 5.96 -10.71 -13.45
N GLU A 67 5.77 -11.08 -12.20
CA GLU A 67 4.46 -11.01 -11.56
C GLU A 67 3.95 -9.57 -11.53
N GLN A 68 2.72 -9.37 -11.98
CA GLN A 68 2.09 -8.05 -11.95
C GLN A 68 1.77 -7.66 -10.50
N PRO A 69 2.00 -6.40 -10.11
CA PRO A 69 1.72 -5.96 -8.76
C PRO A 69 0.22 -5.87 -8.50
N LEU A 70 -0.13 -5.89 -7.21
CA LEU A 70 -1.45 -5.45 -6.76
C LEU A 70 -1.70 -3.98 -7.13
N ALA A 71 -0.70 -3.13 -7.00
CA ALA A 71 -0.77 -1.74 -7.40
C ALA A 71 0.61 -1.19 -7.78
N TRP A 72 0.66 -0.40 -8.84
CA TRP A 72 1.78 0.47 -9.19
C TRP A 72 1.67 1.81 -8.47
N ILE A 73 2.80 2.33 -7.99
CA ILE A 73 2.88 3.63 -7.31
C ILE A 73 3.83 4.54 -8.09
N THR A 74 3.29 5.53 -8.79
CA THR A 74 4.10 6.49 -9.53
C THR A 74 4.78 7.48 -8.58
N ASN A 75 5.97 7.96 -8.93
CA ASN A 75 6.71 8.92 -8.11
C ASN A 75 6.01 10.27 -7.96
N ALA A 76 5.07 10.59 -8.85
CA ALA A 76 4.23 11.76 -8.73
C ALA A 76 3.20 11.63 -7.59
N PHE A 77 2.74 10.40 -7.34
CA PHE A 77 1.77 10.11 -6.28
C PHE A 77 2.45 9.86 -4.94
N ASP A 78 3.38 8.91 -4.90
CA ASP A 78 4.19 8.58 -3.74
C ASP A 78 5.49 7.89 -4.16
N ARG A 79 6.41 7.77 -3.21
CA ARG A 79 7.66 7.05 -3.41
C ARG A 79 8.13 6.42 -2.11
N SER A 80 8.98 5.39 -2.22
CA SER A 80 9.49 4.65 -1.07
C SER A 80 8.37 4.14 -0.15
N PRO A 81 7.46 3.30 -0.65
CA PRO A 81 6.45 2.69 0.20
C PRO A 81 7.11 1.91 1.34
N ALA A 82 6.53 1.99 2.52
CA ALA A 82 7.04 1.35 3.72
C ALA A 82 6.11 0.24 4.19
N GLU A 83 5.85 0.16 5.48
CA GLU A 83 5.06 -0.92 6.07
C GLU A 83 3.63 -0.96 5.56
N LEU A 84 3.12 -2.18 5.46
CA LEU A 84 1.71 -2.50 5.24
C LEU A 84 1.11 -3.03 6.55
N LEU A 85 -0.14 -2.70 6.84
CA LEU A 85 -0.82 -3.21 8.03
C LEU A 85 -2.34 -3.22 7.83
N TRP A 86 -2.99 -4.23 8.40
CA TRP A 86 -4.44 -4.32 8.45
C TRP A 86 -5.01 -3.51 9.60
N VAL A 87 -6.04 -2.71 9.32
CA VAL A 87 -6.86 -2.13 10.39
C VAL A 87 -7.56 -3.26 11.12
N PRO A 88 -7.49 -3.34 12.46
CA PRO A 88 -8.12 -4.42 13.20
C PRO A 88 -9.62 -4.52 12.91
N GLU A 89 -10.15 -5.73 12.71
CA GLU A 89 -11.58 -5.99 12.48
C GLU A 89 -12.45 -5.43 13.62
N ASN A 90 -11.98 -5.55 14.85
CA ASN A 90 -12.64 -5.02 16.05
C ASN A 90 -12.14 -3.60 16.40
N GLY A 91 -11.68 -2.85 15.40
CA GLY A 91 -11.20 -1.49 15.56
C GLY A 91 -12.32 -0.47 15.73
N SER A 92 -11.93 0.78 15.98
CA SER A 92 -12.83 1.94 16.07
C SER A 92 -12.86 2.77 14.77
N TRP A 93 -12.48 2.18 13.64
CA TRP A 93 -12.29 2.88 12.36
C TRP A 93 -13.49 2.74 11.42
N GLY A 94 -14.61 2.14 11.87
CA GLY A 94 -15.84 1.99 11.09
C GLY A 94 -15.63 1.15 9.83
N GLU A 95 -16.05 1.64 8.68
CA GLU A 95 -15.91 0.95 7.38
C GLU A 95 -14.44 0.71 6.94
N LEU A 96 -13.48 1.30 7.64
CA LEU A 96 -12.06 1.03 7.43
C LEU A 96 -11.55 -0.18 8.21
N ASN A 97 -12.32 -0.74 9.14
CA ASN A 97 -11.96 -1.98 9.81
C ASN A 97 -11.75 -3.09 8.80
N GLY A 98 -10.73 -3.91 8.99
CA GLY A 98 -10.38 -4.97 8.05
C GLY A 98 -9.82 -4.49 6.72
N LYS A 99 -9.46 -3.22 6.57
CA LYS A 99 -8.84 -2.68 5.35
C LYS A 99 -7.32 -2.60 5.47
N LEU A 100 -6.65 -2.74 4.34
CA LEU A 100 -5.20 -2.67 4.26
C LEU A 100 -4.74 -1.21 4.16
N LEU A 101 -3.74 -0.86 4.95
CA LEU A 101 -3.04 0.43 4.89
C LEU A 101 -1.61 0.24 4.40
N ASN A 102 -1.09 1.25 3.72
CA ASN A 102 0.32 1.42 3.41
C ASN A 102 0.85 2.72 4.02
N LEU A 103 1.99 2.64 4.66
CA LEU A 103 2.71 3.78 5.20
C LEU A 103 3.77 4.23 4.19
N SER A 104 3.94 5.54 4.04
CA SER A 104 4.91 6.13 3.13
C SER A 104 6.14 6.63 3.86
N TYR A 105 7.29 6.03 3.55
CA TYR A 105 8.57 6.59 3.98
C TYR A 105 8.95 7.83 3.16
N GLY A 106 8.63 7.85 1.88
CA GLY A 106 9.02 8.93 0.98
C GLY A 106 8.34 10.27 1.29
N TYR A 107 7.03 10.28 1.48
CA TYR A 107 6.25 11.52 1.65
C TYR A 107 5.56 11.68 3.00
N GLY A 108 5.72 10.75 3.93
CA GLY A 108 5.11 10.86 5.25
C GLY A 108 3.57 10.80 5.21
N MET A 109 3.02 9.94 4.38
CA MET A 109 1.58 9.75 4.18
C MET A 109 1.11 8.39 4.68
N VAL A 110 -0.19 8.27 4.85
CA VAL A 110 -0.90 7.01 5.03
C VAL A 110 -1.86 6.82 3.87
N TYR A 111 -1.86 5.65 3.28
CA TYR A 111 -2.72 5.28 2.16
C TYR A 111 -3.61 4.11 2.53
N LEU A 112 -4.86 4.17 2.10
CA LEU A 112 -5.73 3.00 2.03
C LEU A 112 -5.42 2.27 0.72
N VAL A 113 -5.41 0.92 0.78
CA VAL A 113 -5.12 0.04 -0.37
C VAL A 113 -6.35 -0.82 -0.68
N PRO A 114 -7.39 -0.25 -1.33
CA PRO A 114 -8.51 -1.04 -1.81
C PRO A 114 -8.03 -1.98 -2.91
N HIS A 115 -8.36 -3.27 -2.77
CA HIS A 115 -7.94 -4.29 -3.72
C HIS A 115 -8.91 -5.45 -3.75
N GLU A 116 -8.83 -6.25 -4.80
CA GLU A 116 -9.49 -7.53 -4.96
C GLU A 116 -8.56 -8.55 -5.62
N ILE A 117 -8.92 -9.83 -5.50
CA ILE A 117 -8.28 -10.90 -6.24
C ILE A 117 -9.30 -11.41 -7.27
N LEU A 118 -8.96 -11.32 -8.54
CA LEU A 118 -9.77 -11.78 -9.64
C LEU A 118 -8.97 -12.79 -10.48
N ASP A 119 -9.50 -14.00 -10.60
CA ASP A 119 -8.85 -15.09 -11.36
C ASP A 119 -7.39 -15.35 -10.98
N GLY A 120 -7.08 -15.24 -9.67
CA GLY A 120 -5.73 -15.44 -9.12
C GLY A 120 -4.78 -14.25 -9.30
N GLN A 121 -5.24 -13.15 -9.88
CA GLN A 121 -4.49 -11.90 -10.00
C GLN A 121 -5.01 -10.87 -8.99
N ALA A 122 -4.12 -10.38 -8.12
CA ALA A 122 -4.42 -9.26 -7.25
C ALA A 122 -4.39 -7.95 -8.06
N GLN A 123 -5.39 -7.10 -7.86
CA GLN A 123 -5.48 -5.78 -8.46
C GLN A 123 -6.07 -4.78 -7.50
N GLY A 124 -5.59 -3.55 -7.53
CA GLY A 124 -6.04 -2.52 -6.61
C GLY A 124 -5.41 -1.16 -6.89
N GLY A 125 -5.48 -0.29 -5.90
CA GLY A 125 -4.92 1.05 -5.97
C GLY A 125 -4.62 1.61 -4.61
N LEU A 126 -4.25 2.90 -4.57
CA LEU A 126 -3.97 3.63 -3.33
C LEU A 126 -4.82 4.88 -3.26
N CYS A 127 -5.34 5.15 -2.07
CA CYS A 127 -6.09 6.37 -1.78
C CYS A 127 -5.47 7.06 -0.57
N SER A 128 -5.11 8.33 -0.71
CA SER A 128 -4.54 9.10 0.39
C SER A 128 -5.55 9.27 1.53
N PHE A 129 -5.10 9.10 2.75
CA PHE A 129 -5.89 9.53 3.89
C PHE A 129 -6.04 11.06 3.89
N PRO A 130 -7.17 11.57 4.37
CA PRO A 130 -7.43 13.01 4.45
C PRO A 130 -6.69 13.63 5.65
N ILE A 131 -5.37 13.48 5.67
CA ILE A 131 -4.46 14.06 6.64
C ILE A 131 -3.35 14.79 5.89
N ASP A 132 -2.80 15.81 6.52
CA ASP A 132 -1.61 16.47 6.01
C ASP A 132 -0.41 15.52 6.02
N ARG A 133 0.57 15.81 5.16
CA ARG A 133 1.85 15.11 5.19
C ARG A 133 2.50 15.31 6.55
N LEU A 134 2.90 14.20 7.15
CA LEU A 134 3.62 14.23 8.42
C LEU A 134 5.02 14.83 8.23
N PRO A 135 5.60 15.46 9.28
CA PRO A 135 6.90 16.12 9.16
C PRO A 135 8.07 15.20 8.85
N THR A 136 7.88 13.89 8.96
CA THR A 136 8.87 12.86 8.62
C THR A 136 8.31 11.85 7.64
N GLY A 137 9.15 11.05 7.01
CA GLY A 137 8.73 9.80 6.42
C GLY A 137 8.22 8.83 7.48
N ILE A 138 7.26 7.97 7.15
CA ILE A 138 6.68 6.99 8.07
C ILE A 138 7.20 5.60 7.71
N HIS A 139 7.87 4.97 8.67
CA HIS A 139 8.54 3.71 8.42
C HIS A 139 7.81 2.50 8.99
N ARG A 140 7.25 2.64 10.20
CA ARG A 140 6.56 1.55 10.93
C ARG A 140 5.32 2.08 11.63
N GLY A 141 4.33 1.21 11.78
CA GLY A 141 3.11 1.51 12.52
C GLY A 141 2.55 0.31 13.26
N ARG A 142 1.78 0.57 14.30
CA ARG A 142 1.04 -0.45 15.06
C ARG A 142 -0.26 0.12 15.57
N PHE A 143 -1.31 -0.69 15.50
CA PHE A 143 -2.55 -0.35 16.17
C PHE A 143 -2.44 -0.66 17.68
N HIS A 144 -2.77 0.33 18.50
CA HIS A 144 -2.76 0.15 19.94
C HIS A 144 -3.91 -0.78 20.38
N PRO A 145 -3.65 -1.83 21.16
CA PRO A 145 -4.64 -2.88 21.42
C PRO A 145 -5.88 -2.40 22.19
N LYS A 146 -5.75 -1.34 22.98
CA LYS A 146 -6.87 -0.77 23.78
C LYS A 146 -7.56 0.39 23.06
N SER A 147 -6.83 1.44 22.66
CA SER A 147 -7.43 2.63 22.03
C SER A 147 -7.79 2.43 20.57
N LYS A 148 -7.23 1.39 19.91
CA LYS A 148 -7.39 1.09 18.49
C LYS A 148 -6.87 2.18 17.54
N ASP A 149 -6.18 3.20 18.05
CA ASP A 149 -5.52 4.20 17.24
C ASP A 149 -4.28 3.61 16.57
N LEU A 150 -3.92 4.15 15.42
CA LEU A 150 -2.65 3.86 14.76
C LEU A 150 -1.55 4.74 15.34
N PHE A 151 -0.51 4.11 15.86
CA PHE A 151 0.74 4.78 16.22
C PHE A 151 1.77 4.47 15.15
N ALA A 152 2.46 5.49 14.68
CA ALA A 152 3.43 5.40 13.61
C ALA A 152 4.75 6.08 14.00
N ALA A 153 5.85 5.44 13.65
CA ALA A 153 7.19 5.97 13.83
C ALA A 153 7.79 6.34 12.48
N GLY A 154 8.46 7.47 12.47
CA GLY A 154 9.09 8.01 11.28
C GLY A 154 10.48 8.54 11.51
N MET A 155 11.17 8.75 10.43
CA MET A 155 12.51 9.33 10.41
C MET A 155 12.65 10.23 9.19
N PHE A 156 13.69 11.08 9.18
CA PHE A 156 14.00 11.90 8.04
C PHE A 156 14.11 11.04 6.77
N ALA A 157 13.40 11.45 5.72
CA ALA A 157 13.44 10.79 4.43
C ALA A 157 14.07 11.68 3.37
N TRP A 158 14.86 11.08 2.51
CA TRP A 158 15.60 11.76 1.45
C TRP A 158 14.72 12.39 0.35
N ALA A 159 13.48 11.95 0.25
CA ALA A 159 12.68 12.17 -0.96
C ALA A 159 11.62 13.26 -0.83
N GLY A 160 11.55 13.95 0.24
CA GLY A 160 10.44 14.83 0.40
C GLY A 160 10.70 16.14 1.13
N SER A 161 9.61 16.77 1.47
CA SER A 161 9.58 18.00 2.26
C SER A 161 9.55 17.71 3.76
N GLN A 162 10.23 16.66 4.20
CA GLN A 162 10.35 16.34 5.62
C GLN A 162 11.08 17.47 6.34
N ARG A 163 10.56 17.82 7.51
CA ARG A 163 11.00 18.98 8.28
C ARG A 163 11.67 18.59 9.60
N GLU A 164 11.49 17.34 10.02
CA GLU A 164 11.97 16.84 11.30
C GLU A 164 12.84 15.61 11.09
N ASP A 165 13.81 15.42 11.96
CA ASP A 165 14.74 14.29 11.91
C ASP A 165 14.07 12.95 12.28
N GLY A 166 13.05 13.01 13.13
CA GLY A 166 12.29 11.86 13.55
C GLY A 166 10.95 12.24 14.17
N GLY A 167 10.05 11.27 14.27
CA GLY A 167 8.73 11.52 14.86
C GLY A 167 8.02 10.26 15.29
N PHE A 168 7.14 10.42 16.28
CA PHE A 168 6.21 9.40 16.72
C PHE A 168 4.80 9.99 16.74
N TYR A 169 3.91 9.42 15.95
CA TYR A 169 2.61 9.99 15.64
C TYR A 169 1.49 9.11 16.12
N ARG A 170 0.39 9.72 16.51
CA ARG A 170 -0.88 9.07 16.78
C ARG A 170 -1.89 9.53 15.75
N ILE A 171 -2.42 8.59 14.98
CA ILE A 171 -3.45 8.80 13.95
C ILE A 171 -4.72 8.12 14.43
N ARG A 172 -5.84 8.84 14.43
CA ARG A 172 -7.13 8.34 14.90
C ARG A 172 -8.25 8.78 13.98
N LYS A 173 -9.30 7.96 13.91
CA LYS A 173 -10.52 8.33 13.20
C LYS A 173 -11.22 9.46 13.97
N MET A 174 -11.64 10.47 13.22
CA MET A 174 -12.53 11.54 13.70
C MET A 174 -13.99 11.20 13.36
N GLU A 175 -14.94 11.92 13.95
CA GLU A 175 -16.37 11.72 13.70
C GLU A 175 -16.82 12.22 12.32
N ASN A 176 -16.10 13.18 11.76
CA ASN A 176 -16.42 13.74 10.45
C ASN A 176 -16.27 12.70 9.33
N PRO A 177 -17.19 12.70 8.35
CA PRO A 177 -17.09 11.83 7.17
C PRO A 177 -15.79 12.07 6.41
N ALA A 178 -15.14 10.98 6.00
CA ALA A 178 -13.89 11.04 5.24
C ALA A 178 -14.07 10.69 3.75
N TYR A 179 -15.20 10.08 3.38
CA TYR A 179 -15.53 9.64 2.02
C TYR A 179 -14.39 8.84 1.34
N MET A 180 -13.72 7.99 2.11
CA MET A 180 -12.63 7.15 1.60
C MET A 180 -13.16 6.03 0.72
N PRO A 181 -12.57 5.77 -0.46
CA PRO A 181 -12.89 4.59 -1.27
C PRO A 181 -12.39 3.33 -0.55
N THR A 182 -13.30 2.51 -0.05
CA THR A 182 -12.99 1.31 0.76
C THR A 182 -12.97 0.01 -0.03
N GLN A 183 -13.55 0.01 -1.22
CA GLN A 183 -13.60 -1.16 -2.09
C GLN A 183 -13.64 -0.73 -3.55
N LEU A 184 -12.91 -1.45 -4.38
CA LEU A 184 -12.89 -1.34 -5.82
C LEU A 184 -13.23 -2.70 -6.42
N GLU A 185 -14.20 -2.75 -7.31
CA GLU A 185 -14.57 -3.95 -8.06
C GLU A 185 -14.71 -3.62 -9.55
N VAL A 186 -14.13 -4.44 -10.40
CA VAL A 186 -14.30 -4.35 -11.86
C VAL A 186 -15.07 -5.57 -12.34
N ARG A 187 -16.33 -5.39 -12.74
CA ARG A 187 -17.19 -6.47 -13.23
C ARG A 187 -18.04 -6.01 -14.41
N ASN A 188 -18.16 -6.85 -15.43
CA ASN A 188 -19.00 -6.58 -16.60
C ASN A 188 -18.76 -5.20 -17.24
N LYS A 189 -17.49 -4.79 -17.37
CA LYS A 189 -17.07 -3.49 -17.92
C LYS A 189 -17.58 -2.29 -17.09
N LYS A 190 -17.89 -2.51 -15.81
CA LYS A 190 -18.31 -1.47 -14.87
C LYS A 190 -17.34 -1.43 -13.70
N LEU A 191 -17.02 -0.22 -13.28
CA LEU A 191 -16.28 0.06 -12.06
C LEU A 191 -17.26 0.37 -10.94
N ARG A 192 -17.18 -0.37 -9.84
CA ARG A 192 -17.93 -0.10 -8.62
C ARG A 192 -16.96 0.32 -7.53
N ILE A 193 -17.20 1.47 -6.95
CA ILE A 193 -16.44 1.97 -5.81
C ILE A 193 -17.40 2.09 -4.62
N ARG A 194 -17.01 1.51 -3.47
CA ARG A 194 -17.70 1.72 -2.19
C ARG A 194 -16.92 2.74 -1.38
N PHE A 195 -17.62 3.59 -0.65
CA PHE A 195 -17.02 4.61 0.19
C PHE A 195 -17.27 4.33 1.67
N SER A 196 -16.41 4.87 2.55
CA SER A 196 -16.51 4.74 4.01
C SER A 196 -17.74 5.42 4.59
N ASP A 197 -18.30 6.38 3.88
CA ASP A 197 -19.41 7.20 4.33
C ASP A 197 -20.41 7.38 3.18
N GLN A 198 -21.68 7.61 3.51
CA GLN A 198 -22.73 7.84 2.51
C GLN A 198 -22.45 9.14 1.76
N ILE A 199 -22.30 9.04 0.44
CA ILE A 199 -22.09 10.18 -0.42
C ILE A 199 -23.38 11.02 -0.46
N PRO A 200 -23.32 12.34 -0.22
CA PRO A 200 -24.49 13.21 -0.35
C PRO A 200 -25.10 13.11 -1.75
N PRO A 201 -26.44 13.14 -1.89
CA PRO A 201 -27.11 13.01 -3.19
C PRO A 201 -26.68 14.05 -4.24
N ASN A 202 -26.22 15.20 -3.78
CA ASN A 202 -25.73 16.29 -4.64
C ASN A 202 -24.21 16.39 -4.68
N GLY A 203 -23.51 15.37 -4.17
CA GLY A 203 -22.05 15.32 -4.18
C GLY A 203 -21.54 15.17 -5.61
N THR A 204 -20.83 16.17 -6.11
CA THR A 204 -20.11 16.11 -7.39
C THR A 204 -18.68 15.67 -7.10
N PHE A 205 -18.27 14.54 -7.65
CA PHE A 205 -16.87 14.16 -7.69
C PHE A 205 -16.27 14.70 -8.98
N ALA A 206 -15.25 15.51 -8.87
CA ALA A 206 -14.50 15.91 -10.05
C ALA A 206 -13.76 14.71 -10.61
N VAL A 207 -14.04 14.32 -11.84
CA VAL A 207 -13.40 13.16 -12.53
C VAL A 207 -11.88 13.32 -12.60
N ASN A 208 -11.37 14.54 -12.56
CA ASN A 208 -9.95 14.86 -12.56
C ASN A 208 -9.22 14.55 -11.23
N THR A 209 -9.91 14.13 -10.19
CA THR A 209 -9.30 13.64 -8.94
C THR A 209 -8.91 12.15 -9.00
N TRP A 210 -9.22 11.47 -10.10
CA TRP A 210 -8.95 10.06 -10.30
C TRP A 210 -7.96 9.91 -11.45
N SER A 211 -6.78 9.39 -11.17
CA SER A 211 -5.85 8.87 -12.19
C SER A 211 -5.92 7.36 -12.23
N LEU A 212 -6.13 6.81 -13.39
CA LEU A 212 -6.01 5.38 -13.68
C LEU A 212 -4.54 5.02 -13.92
#